data_2191cdada1ef353ed18ac5b8bba2651a
#
_entry.id   2191cdada1ef353ed18ac5b8bba2651a
#
_cell.length_a   1.000
_cell.length_b   1.000
_cell.length_c   1.000
_cell.angle_alpha   90.00
_cell.angle_beta   90.00
_cell.angle_gamma   90.00
#
_symmetry.space_group_name_H-M   'P 1'
#
loop_
_entity.id
_entity.type
_entity.pdbx_description
1 polymer ?
#
loop_
_entity_poly.entity_id
_entity_poly.type
_entity_poly.pdbx_seq_one_letter_code
_entity_poly.pdbx_strand_id
1 'polypeptide(L)'
;ARHCPTEAIRIRAGRAVINAHRCIDCGVCIGVCPHKAKHATFASLDAMDRFSYKIALPAPSLYGQFGGLEDIDYIIDGLYALGFDDVYEVASAAELVSAYTRMYMATPGIKKPVISSACPTVTRLISMRFPYLRNNIMPMLPPMEIAAKLAKRRAIKAHPALAPEQIGVCFISPCPAKVSYVKNGFGAYKSAVDVVVSTAEIYFALLGVMKPHETPRHACESGAIGVAWASSGGESTAIFNEKYLAADGIENVVRVLDQIENGNMQGLDFIELNACPGGCVGGVMTVENPFIAKARIRSLRRYLPISQNAPQKGEDYVPADYFFDEMPSYTPMTRLSENLGESMRLMAHMEEVHRALPGIDCGACGAPSCRAFAEDVVRGQAQLYDCVVSMRKTIRDYASQMHLTPQNEAADTEVNDS
;
A
#
# COMPACT_ATOMS: atom_id res chain seq x y z
N ALA A 1 -1.23 -12.10 -13.38
CA ALA A 1 -2.47 -12.13 -12.58
C ALA A 1 -2.27 -12.83 -11.22
N ARG A 2 -1.49 -13.92 -11.15
CA ARG A 2 -1.28 -14.79 -9.96
C ARG A 2 -0.91 -14.07 -8.66
N HIS A 3 -0.15 -12.97 -8.74
CA HIS A 3 0.32 -12.23 -7.56
C HIS A 3 -0.72 -11.23 -7.00
N CYS A 4 -1.95 -11.21 -7.53
CA CYS A 4 -2.97 -10.29 -7.00
C CYS A 4 -3.61 -10.85 -5.74
N PRO A 5 -3.42 -10.24 -4.55
CA PRO A 5 -3.89 -10.78 -3.27
C PRO A 5 -5.41 -10.76 -3.10
N THR A 6 -6.10 -9.98 -3.93
CA THR A 6 -7.56 -9.83 -3.94
C THR A 6 -8.19 -10.34 -5.24
N GLU A 7 -7.40 -11.05 -6.06
CA GLU A 7 -7.87 -11.60 -7.34
C GLU A 7 -8.58 -10.57 -8.25
N ALA A 8 -8.15 -9.31 -8.18
CA ALA A 8 -8.77 -8.20 -8.91
C ALA A 8 -8.42 -8.21 -10.41
N ILE A 9 -7.35 -8.89 -10.83
CA ILE A 9 -6.84 -8.82 -12.20
C ILE A 9 -7.19 -10.07 -13.00
N ARG A 10 -7.60 -9.86 -14.25
CA ARG A 10 -7.83 -10.89 -15.28
C ARG A 10 -7.06 -10.54 -16.54
N ILE A 11 -6.61 -11.55 -17.27
CA ILE A 11 -6.13 -11.37 -18.64
C ILE A 11 -7.25 -11.81 -19.58
N ARG A 12 -7.72 -10.91 -20.43
CA ARG A 12 -8.78 -11.15 -21.40
C ARG A 12 -8.35 -10.58 -22.75
N ALA A 13 -8.40 -11.38 -23.81
CA ALA A 13 -7.98 -10.99 -25.17
C ALA A 13 -6.58 -10.33 -25.18
N GLY A 14 -5.62 -10.89 -24.46
CA GLY A 14 -4.25 -10.38 -24.36
C GLY A 14 -4.08 -9.10 -23.53
N ARG A 15 -5.12 -8.59 -22.88
CA ARG A 15 -5.10 -7.35 -22.09
C ARG A 15 -5.41 -7.64 -20.63
N ALA A 16 -4.74 -6.91 -19.74
CA ALA A 16 -5.03 -6.96 -18.32
C ALA A 16 -6.24 -6.06 -17.99
N VAL A 17 -7.28 -6.67 -17.44
CA VAL A 17 -8.50 -6.01 -16.95
C VAL A 17 -8.48 -6.06 -15.41
N ILE A 18 -8.69 -4.92 -14.77
CA ILE A 18 -8.70 -4.81 -13.30
C ILE A 18 -10.12 -4.50 -12.84
N ASN A 19 -10.63 -5.32 -11.94
CA ASN A 19 -11.86 -5.04 -11.21
C ASN A 19 -11.56 -4.01 -10.12
N ALA A 20 -12.06 -2.79 -10.27
CA ALA A 20 -11.81 -1.67 -9.36
C ALA A 20 -12.35 -1.94 -7.94
N HIS A 21 -13.45 -2.67 -7.80
CA HIS A 21 -14.05 -2.99 -6.49
C HIS A 21 -13.18 -3.95 -5.67
N ARG A 22 -12.34 -4.76 -6.33
CA ARG A 22 -11.42 -5.69 -5.68
C ARG A 22 -9.99 -5.15 -5.58
N CYS A 23 -9.66 -4.13 -6.36
CA CYS A 23 -8.32 -3.57 -6.37
C CYS A 23 -8.05 -2.80 -5.07
N ILE A 24 -6.99 -3.19 -4.36
CA ILE A 24 -6.50 -2.50 -3.16
C ILE A 24 -5.31 -1.59 -3.44
N ASP A 25 -5.00 -1.36 -4.70
CA ASP A 25 -3.91 -0.50 -5.20
C ASP A 25 -2.53 -0.82 -4.61
N CYS A 26 -2.27 -2.10 -4.30
CA CYS A 26 -0.97 -2.54 -3.75
C CYS A 26 0.21 -2.39 -4.71
N GLY A 27 -0.03 -2.19 -6.01
CA GLY A 27 1.00 -2.02 -7.02
C GLY A 27 1.75 -3.28 -7.44
N VAL A 28 1.48 -4.45 -6.86
CA VAL A 28 2.22 -5.70 -7.20
C VAL A 28 2.16 -6.01 -8.69
N CYS A 29 1.00 -5.85 -9.33
CA CYS A 29 0.85 -6.08 -10.78
C CYS A 29 1.70 -5.12 -11.64
N ILE A 30 2.09 -3.97 -11.11
CA ILE A 30 3.02 -3.01 -11.73
C ILE A 30 4.45 -3.54 -11.57
N GLY A 31 4.84 -3.87 -10.32
CA GLY A 31 6.20 -4.29 -9.98
C GLY A 31 6.63 -5.61 -10.63
N VAL A 32 5.72 -6.61 -10.71
CA VAL A 32 6.03 -7.94 -11.27
C VAL A 32 5.90 -8.03 -12.79
N CYS A 33 5.42 -6.99 -13.48
CA CYS A 33 5.21 -7.04 -14.92
C CYS A 33 6.53 -6.79 -15.68
N PRO A 34 7.10 -7.79 -16.38
CA PRO A 34 8.36 -7.60 -17.11
C PRO A 34 8.20 -6.63 -18.28
N HIS A 35 6.99 -6.47 -18.81
CA HIS A 35 6.68 -5.56 -19.90
C HIS A 35 6.21 -4.18 -19.45
N LYS A 36 6.19 -3.90 -18.14
CA LYS A 36 5.70 -2.64 -17.56
C LYS A 36 4.35 -2.20 -18.14
N ALA A 37 3.46 -3.16 -18.43
CA ALA A 37 2.18 -2.92 -19.11
C ALA A 37 1.13 -2.21 -18.22
N LYS A 38 1.43 -2.01 -16.94
CA LYS A 38 0.60 -1.29 -15.97
C LYS A 38 1.40 -0.17 -15.32
N HIS A 39 0.74 0.97 -15.18
CA HIS A 39 1.29 2.15 -14.52
C HIS A 39 0.33 2.62 -13.44
N ALA A 40 0.87 3.25 -12.39
CA ALA A 40 0.08 4.00 -11.44
C ALA A 40 -0.40 5.31 -12.12
N THR A 41 -1.61 5.74 -11.79
CA THR A 41 -2.12 7.05 -12.18
C THR A 41 -1.98 8.00 -11.01
N PHE A 42 -1.46 9.19 -11.24
CA PHE A 42 -1.28 10.26 -10.27
C PHE A 42 -1.41 11.61 -10.99
N ALA A 43 -1.44 12.71 -10.25
CA ALA A 43 -1.49 14.04 -10.85
C ALA A 43 -0.09 14.50 -11.31
N SER A 44 -0.02 15.34 -12.35
CA SER A 44 1.20 16.09 -12.69
C SER A 44 1.43 17.18 -11.66
N LEU A 45 2.69 17.61 -11.49
CA LEU A 45 3.06 18.74 -10.64
C LEU A 45 2.34 20.04 -11.06
N ASP A 46 2.06 20.24 -12.35
CA ASP A 46 1.31 21.38 -12.89
C ASP A 46 -0.10 21.52 -12.28
N ALA A 47 -0.65 20.44 -11.71
CA ALA A 47 -1.93 20.51 -11.00
C ALA A 47 -1.89 21.44 -9.77
N MET A 48 -0.69 21.80 -9.30
CA MET A 48 -0.48 22.75 -8.22
C MET A 48 -0.61 24.20 -8.66
N ASP A 49 -0.56 24.52 -9.96
CA ASP A 49 -0.57 25.91 -10.47
C ASP A 49 -1.89 26.65 -10.25
N ARG A 50 -2.94 25.92 -9.91
CA ARG A 50 -4.25 26.49 -9.51
C ARG A 50 -4.25 27.11 -8.12
N PHE A 51 -3.24 26.83 -7.28
CA PHE A 51 -3.14 27.36 -5.93
C PHE A 51 -2.17 28.53 -5.85
N SER A 52 -2.51 29.52 -5.05
CA SER A 52 -1.68 30.70 -4.82
C SER A 52 -0.58 30.46 -3.80
N TYR A 53 -0.76 29.46 -2.93
CA TYR A 53 0.24 29.02 -1.94
C TYR A 53 0.36 27.50 -1.99
N LYS A 54 1.54 27.01 -2.32
CA LYS A 54 1.82 25.61 -2.63
C LYS A 54 2.67 24.99 -1.53
N ILE A 55 2.16 23.95 -0.86
CA ILE A 55 2.87 23.25 0.20
C ILE A 55 3.25 21.85 -0.27
N ALA A 56 4.53 21.51 -0.18
CA ALA A 56 5.00 20.14 -0.42
C ALA A 56 4.92 19.30 0.85
N LEU A 57 4.41 18.08 0.72
CA LEU A 57 4.45 17.04 1.77
C LEU A 57 5.34 15.88 1.29
N PRO A 58 6.66 15.92 1.49
CA PRO A 58 7.52 14.81 1.15
C PRO A 58 7.28 13.62 2.09
N ALA A 59 6.94 12.45 1.51
CA ALA A 59 6.99 11.21 2.27
C ALA A 59 8.45 10.91 2.65
N PRO A 60 8.75 10.41 3.84
CA PRO A 60 10.13 10.12 4.25
C PRO A 60 10.85 9.10 3.36
N SER A 61 10.10 8.30 2.59
CA SER A 61 10.65 7.40 1.57
C SER A 61 11.34 8.11 0.41
N LEU A 62 11.04 9.40 0.16
CA LEU A 62 11.71 10.23 -0.85
C LEU A 62 13.20 10.37 -0.52
N TYR A 63 13.55 10.57 0.74
CA TYR A 63 14.91 10.82 1.18
C TYR A 63 15.87 9.68 0.84
N GLY A 64 15.40 8.44 0.87
CA GLY A 64 16.19 7.26 0.51
C GLY A 64 16.43 7.06 -1.00
N GLN A 65 15.82 7.87 -1.86
CA GLN A 65 15.95 7.69 -3.31
C GLN A 65 17.27 8.25 -3.86
N PHE A 66 17.89 9.18 -3.17
CA PHE A 66 19.10 9.88 -3.64
C PHE A 66 20.38 9.19 -3.17
N GLY A 67 21.32 8.96 -4.11
CA GLY A 67 22.65 8.48 -3.80
C GLY A 67 23.59 9.63 -3.47
N GLY A 68 24.52 9.39 -2.51
CA GLY A 68 25.53 10.40 -2.17
C GLY A 68 24.99 11.62 -1.41
N LEU A 69 23.74 11.56 -0.91
CA LEU A 69 23.16 12.63 -0.12
C LEU A 69 23.62 12.50 1.33
N GLU A 70 24.20 13.55 1.88
CA GLU A 70 24.70 13.60 3.26
C GLU A 70 23.64 14.15 4.21
N ASP A 71 22.71 14.99 3.72
CA ASP A 71 21.68 15.64 4.51
C ASP A 71 20.33 15.70 3.75
N ILE A 72 19.24 15.63 4.50
CA ILE A 72 17.87 15.77 4.00
C ILE A 72 17.61 17.22 3.55
N ASP A 73 18.28 18.18 4.13
CA ASP A 73 18.15 19.62 3.88
C ASP A 73 18.29 19.97 2.39
N TYR A 74 19.12 19.25 1.64
CA TYR A 74 19.25 19.45 0.18
C TYR A 74 17.96 19.12 -0.57
N ILE A 75 17.19 18.14 -0.10
CA ILE A 75 15.88 17.80 -0.69
C ILE A 75 14.86 18.88 -0.35
N ILE A 76 14.88 19.37 0.88
CA ILE A 76 13.98 20.45 1.31
C ILE A 76 14.23 21.69 0.48
N ASP A 77 15.47 22.14 0.36
CA ASP A 77 15.85 23.27 -0.49
C ASP A 77 15.48 23.05 -1.97
N GLY A 78 15.66 21.82 -2.46
CA GLY A 78 15.26 21.45 -3.81
C GLY A 78 13.76 21.60 -4.04
N LEU A 79 12.90 21.27 -3.05
CA LEU A 79 11.46 21.47 -3.15
C LEU A 79 11.08 22.94 -3.21
N TYR A 80 11.72 23.82 -2.44
CA TYR A 80 11.54 25.27 -2.59
C TYR A 80 11.99 25.74 -3.99
N ALA A 81 13.10 25.21 -4.51
CA ALA A 81 13.58 25.54 -5.85
C ALA A 81 12.65 25.06 -6.98
N LEU A 82 11.83 24.04 -6.74
CA LEU A 82 10.76 23.58 -7.64
C LEU A 82 9.52 24.49 -7.62
N GLY A 83 9.49 25.53 -6.77
CA GLY A 83 8.40 26.51 -6.71
C GLY A 83 7.31 26.19 -5.66
N PHE A 84 7.61 25.37 -4.66
CA PHE A 84 6.78 25.28 -3.46
C PHE A 84 7.08 26.47 -2.53
N ASP A 85 6.03 27.05 -1.95
CA ASP A 85 6.14 28.16 -1.01
C ASP A 85 6.46 27.70 0.41
N ASP A 86 6.11 26.44 0.73
CA ASP A 86 6.38 25.84 2.03
C ASP A 86 6.59 24.30 1.88
N VAL A 87 7.33 23.73 2.81
CA VAL A 87 7.53 22.28 2.93
C VAL A 87 7.14 21.85 4.33
N TYR A 88 6.24 20.88 4.41
CA TYR A 88 5.88 20.24 5.68
C TYR A 88 6.19 18.74 5.60
N GLU A 89 7.18 18.29 6.32
CA GLU A 89 7.64 16.91 6.28
C GLU A 89 6.60 15.96 6.89
N VAL A 90 6.18 14.94 6.13
CA VAL A 90 5.31 13.87 6.66
C VAL A 90 5.99 13.13 7.82
N ALA A 91 7.31 13.12 7.85
CA ALA A 91 8.10 12.57 8.94
C ALA A 91 7.84 13.28 10.28
N SER A 92 7.65 14.63 10.27
CA SER A 92 7.30 15.40 11.49
C SER A 92 5.94 14.96 12.05
N ALA A 93 4.95 14.76 11.18
CA ALA A 93 3.65 14.22 11.60
C ALA A 93 3.75 12.76 12.06
N ALA A 94 4.64 11.95 11.47
CA ALA A 94 4.87 10.56 11.90
C ALA A 94 5.42 10.48 13.34
N GLU A 95 6.21 11.44 13.79
CA GLU A 95 6.64 11.55 15.20
C GLU A 95 5.45 11.77 16.12
N LEU A 96 4.56 12.69 15.75
CA LEU A 96 3.32 12.95 16.51
C LEU A 96 2.44 11.72 16.56
N VAL A 97 2.22 11.05 15.40
CA VAL A 97 1.45 9.81 15.32
C VAL A 97 2.07 8.75 16.23
N SER A 98 3.38 8.59 16.25
CA SER A 98 4.06 7.65 17.16
C SER A 98 3.76 7.95 18.63
N ALA A 99 3.76 9.21 19.02
CA ALA A 99 3.42 9.62 20.40
C ALA A 99 1.93 9.34 20.71
N TYR A 100 1.04 9.70 19.81
CA TYR A 100 -0.39 9.44 19.98
C TYR A 100 -0.75 7.95 19.91
N THR A 101 -0.02 7.13 19.15
CA THR A 101 -0.17 5.67 19.16
C THR A 101 0.16 5.11 20.55
N ARG A 102 1.23 5.59 21.20
CA ARG A 102 1.53 5.18 22.58
C ARG A 102 0.43 5.54 23.56
N MET A 103 -0.14 6.75 23.44
CA MET A 103 -1.27 7.19 24.27
C MET A 103 -2.52 6.32 24.01
N TYR A 104 -2.84 6.08 22.74
CA TYR A 104 -3.96 5.23 22.36
C TYR A 104 -3.82 3.82 22.93
N MET A 105 -2.65 3.20 22.78
CA MET A 105 -2.38 1.84 23.28
C MET A 105 -2.40 1.72 24.80
N ALA A 106 -2.17 2.83 25.52
CA ALA A 106 -2.26 2.90 26.99
C ALA A 106 -3.72 3.01 27.48
N THR A 107 -4.69 3.29 26.60
CA THR A 107 -6.11 3.42 26.95
C THR A 107 -6.66 2.06 27.39
N PRO A 108 -7.33 1.95 28.55
CA PRO A 108 -7.94 0.70 29.00
C PRO A 108 -9.00 0.18 28.03
N GLY A 109 -9.06 -1.15 27.82
CA GLY A 109 -10.08 -1.78 26.99
C GLY A 109 -9.79 -1.80 25.48
N ILE A 110 -8.65 -1.28 25.04
CA ILE A 110 -8.24 -1.39 23.63
C ILE A 110 -7.99 -2.84 23.25
N LYS A 111 -8.62 -3.27 22.16
CA LYS A 111 -8.46 -4.63 21.63
C LYS A 111 -7.04 -4.81 21.06
N LYS A 112 -6.36 -5.84 21.54
CA LYS A 112 -4.99 -6.18 21.10
C LYS A 112 -5.01 -7.46 20.24
N PRO A 113 -4.03 -7.64 19.34
CA PRO A 113 -3.04 -6.65 18.94
C PRO A 113 -3.67 -5.47 18.17
N VAL A 114 -3.14 -4.27 18.36
CA VAL A 114 -3.50 -3.10 17.56
C VAL A 114 -2.79 -3.18 16.22
N ILE A 115 -3.50 -3.06 15.12
CA ILE A 115 -2.93 -3.07 13.76
C ILE A 115 -2.84 -1.63 13.24
N SER A 116 -1.68 -1.22 12.74
CA SER A 116 -1.46 0.10 12.16
C SER A 116 -2.42 0.38 10.99
N SER A 117 -2.96 1.60 10.96
CA SER A 117 -3.79 2.13 9.86
C SER A 117 -2.98 2.87 8.78
N ALA A 118 -1.67 3.02 8.95
CA ALA A 118 -0.82 3.85 8.08
C ALA A 118 -0.76 3.40 6.62
N CYS A 119 -0.95 2.09 6.35
CA CYS A 119 -0.97 1.53 5.00
C CYS A 119 -2.40 1.32 4.50
N PRO A 120 -2.94 2.16 3.58
CA PRO A 120 -4.31 2.02 3.10
C PRO A 120 -4.54 0.73 2.30
N THR A 121 -3.51 0.15 1.70
CA THR A 121 -3.60 -1.17 1.07
C THR A 121 -3.93 -2.26 2.09
N VAL A 122 -3.25 -2.24 3.25
CA VAL A 122 -3.45 -3.23 4.31
C VAL A 122 -4.83 -3.07 4.96
N THR A 123 -5.24 -1.86 5.25
CA THR A 123 -6.56 -1.59 5.83
C THR A 123 -7.70 -2.01 4.90
N ARG A 124 -7.56 -1.78 3.58
CA ARG A 124 -8.49 -2.29 2.57
C ARG A 124 -8.47 -3.83 2.49
N LEU A 125 -7.28 -4.44 2.50
CA LEU A 125 -7.15 -5.90 2.50
C LEU A 125 -7.87 -6.53 3.71
N ILE A 126 -7.67 -5.97 4.90
CA ILE A 126 -8.34 -6.43 6.13
C ILE A 126 -9.86 -6.29 5.98
N SER A 127 -10.34 -5.14 5.50
CA SER A 127 -11.77 -4.90 5.31
C SER A 127 -12.42 -5.83 4.28
N MET A 128 -11.64 -6.38 3.33
CA MET A 128 -12.15 -7.27 2.29
C MET A 128 -12.02 -8.75 2.61
N ARG A 129 -10.94 -9.14 3.30
CA ARG A 129 -10.55 -10.54 3.43
C ARG A 129 -10.51 -11.03 4.88
N PHE A 130 -10.30 -10.14 5.85
CA PHE A 130 -10.12 -10.46 7.27
C PHE A 130 -11.09 -9.67 8.16
N PRO A 131 -12.43 -9.91 8.02
CA PRO A 131 -13.44 -9.09 8.68
C PRO A 131 -13.36 -9.10 10.20
N TYR A 132 -12.88 -10.18 10.81
CA TYR A 132 -12.74 -10.29 12.27
C TYR A 132 -11.61 -9.40 12.83
N LEU A 133 -10.64 -9.01 12.00
CA LEU A 133 -9.52 -8.16 12.38
C LEU A 133 -9.82 -6.66 12.23
N ARG A 134 -10.97 -6.27 11.66
CA ARG A 134 -11.31 -4.85 11.46
C ARG A 134 -11.29 -4.05 12.74
N ASN A 135 -11.79 -4.61 13.84
CA ASN A 135 -11.80 -3.96 15.15
C ASN A 135 -10.41 -3.92 15.83
N ASN A 136 -9.40 -4.49 15.22
CA ASN A 136 -8.02 -4.37 15.65
C ASN A 136 -7.29 -3.22 14.95
N ILE A 137 -7.84 -2.68 13.85
CA ILE A 137 -7.23 -1.56 13.14
C ILE A 137 -7.33 -0.31 14.00
N MET A 138 -6.20 0.35 14.20
CA MET A 138 -6.14 1.64 14.91
C MET A 138 -6.94 2.68 14.12
N PRO A 139 -7.91 3.36 14.72
CA PRO A 139 -8.77 4.31 14.01
C PRO A 139 -8.11 5.68 13.77
N MET A 140 -6.79 5.76 13.79
CA MET A 140 -6.03 6.99 13.62
C MET A 140 -5.73 7.27 12.15
N LEU A 141 -5.79 8.55 11.75
CA LEU A 141 -5.41 9.01 10.43
C LEU A 141 -3.92 8.74 10.14
N PRO A 142 -3.56 8.40 8.90
CA PRO A 142 -2.16 8.20 8.54
C PRO A 142 -1.37 9.51 8.61
N PRO A 143 -0.04 9.46 8.83
CA PRO A 143 0.79 10.67 8.97
C PRO A 143 0.63 11.70 7.84
N MET A 144 0.36 11.27 6.61
CA MET A 144 0.15 12.19 5.48
C MET A 144 -1.06 13.12 5.67
N GLU A 145 -2.15 12.60 6.28
CA GLU A 145 -3.36 13.39 6.54
C GLU A 145 -3.15 14.37 7.68
N ILE A 146 -2.49 13.92 8.75
CA ILE A 146 -2.15 14.77 9.88
C ILE A 146 -1.18 15.87 9.42
N ALA A 147 -0.16 15.53 8.61
CA ALA A 147 0.73 16.50 7.99
C ALA A 147 -0.04 17.54 7.16
N ALA A 148 -0.99 17.10 6.31
CA ALA A 148 -1.78 18.02 5.48
C ALA A 148 -2.63 18.98 6.32
N LYS A 149 -3.28 18.48 7.39
CA LYS A 149 -4.04 19.32 8.33
C LYS A 149 -3.16 20.34 9.02
N LEU A 150 -2.00 19.90 9.52
CA LEU A 150 -1.06 20.78 10.24
C LEU A 150 -0.44 21.81 9.29
N ALA A 151 -0.05 21.42 8.08
CA ALA A 151 0.48 22.31 7.06
C ALA A 151 -0.52 23.40 6.67
N LYS A 152 -1.78 23.04 6.40
CA LYS A 152 -2.84 24.02 6.11
C LYS A 152 -3.07 24.97 7.29
N ARG A 153 -3.12 24.46 8.54
CA ARG A 153 -3.24 25.29 9.74
C ARG A 153 -2.07 26.25 9.90
N ARG A 154 -0.83 25.78 9.66
CA ARG A 154 0.39 26.60 9.69
C ARG A 154 0.29 27.74 8.65
N ALA A 155 -0.08 27.42 7.41
CA ALA A 155 -0.20 28.38 6.32
C ALA A 155 -1.30 29.42 6.56
N ILE A 156 -2.51 29.02 7.00
CA ILE A 156 -3.61 29.94 7.34
C ILE A 156 -3.18 30.91 8.44
N LYS A 157 -2.47 30.43 9.46
CA LYS A 157 -1.99 31.28 10.56
C LYS A 157 -0.92 32.27 10.08
N ALA A 158 -0.02 31.81 9.20
CA ALA A 158 1.07 32.65 8.68
C ALA A 158 0.58 33.67 7.63
N HIS A 159 -0.46 33.32 6.85
CA HIS A 159 -1.00 34.12 5.75
C HIS A 159 -2.51 34.34 5.89
N PRO A 160 -2.96 35.16 6.86
CA PRO A 160 -4.40 35.36 7.12
C PRO A 160 -5.18 35.98 5.96
N ALA A 161 -4.47 36.56 4.98
CA ALA A 161 -5.07 37.16 3.80
C ALA A 161 -5.46 36.13 2.72
N LEU A 162 -4.94 34.88 2.79
CA LEU A 162 -5.26 33.83 1.85
C LEU A 162 -6.51 33.09 2.29
N ALA A 163 -7.42 32.88 1.36
CA ALA A 163 -8.56 31.98 1.59
C ALA A 163 -8.05 30.50 1.65
N PRO A 164 -8.65 29.64 2.48
CA PRO A 164 -8.23 28.25 2.61
C PRO A 164 -8.14 27.49 1.27
N GLU A 165 -9.00 27.82 0.31
CA GLU A 165 -9.04 27.19 -1.02
C GLU A 165 -7.87 27.62 -1.93
N GLN A 166 -7.18 28.70 -1.59
CA GLN A 166 -5.98 29.17 -2.29
C GLN A 166 -4.72 28.44 -1.83
N ILE A 167 -4.78 27.69 -0.73
CA ILE A 167 -3.69 26.92 -0.17
C ILE A 167 -3.79 25.48 -0.66
N GLY A 168 -2.84 25.07 -1.48
CA GLY A 168 -2.77 23.71 -2.01
C GLY A 168 -1.71 22.85 -1.31
N VAL A 169 -2.06 21.63 -0.99
CA VAL A 169 -1.17 20.65 -0.36
C VAL A 169 -0.89 19.51 -1.34
N CYS A 170 0.38 19.34 -1.69
CA CYS A 170 0.89 18.33 -2.61
C CYS A 170 1.60 17.21 -1.85
N PHE A 171 1.02 16.02 -1.83
CA PHE A 171 1.68 14.86 -1.24
C PHE A 171 2.57 14.15 -2.27
N ILE A 172 3.86 14.00 -1.97
CA ILE A 172 4.84 13.28 -2.78
C ILE A 172 4.84 11.82 -2.35
N SER A 173 4.16 10.99 -3.13
CA SER A 173 3.76 9.63 -2.75
C SER A 173 4.62 8.54 -3.38
N PRO A 174 5.05 7.52 -2.60
CA PRO A 174 5.66 6.30 -3.13
C PRO A 174 4.63 5.27 -3.66
N CYS A 175 3.31 5.52 -3.49
CA CYS A 175 2.32 4.47 -3.47
C CYS A 175 1.01 4.86 -4.16
N PRO A 176 0.47 4.03 -5.09
CA PRO A 176 -0.80 4.30 -5.76
C PRO A 176 -2.01 4.21 -4.81
N ALA A 177 -1.94 3.40 -3.75
CA ALA A 177 -3.03 3.31 -2.79
C ALA A 177 -3.29 4.63 -2.06
N LYS A 178 -2.26 5.45 -1.83
CA LYS A 178 -2.41 6.79 -1.27
C LYS A 178 -2.97 7.78 -2.28
N VAL A 179 -2.70 7.58 -3.58
CA VAL A 179 -3.36 8.36 -4.64
C VAL A 179 -4.87 8.07 -4.64
N SER A 180 -5.25 6.80 -4.62
CA SER A 180 -6.66 6.39 -4.56
C SER A 180 -7.33 6.83 -3.27
N TYR A 181 -6.61 6.80 -2.15
CA TYR A 181 -7.09 7.29 -0.85
C TYR A 181 -7.49 8.77 -0.93
N VAL A 182 -6.62 9.62 -1.47
CA VAL A 182 -6.88 11.07 -1.60
C VAL A 182 -8.02 11.33 -2.59
N LYS A 183 -8.03 10.63 -3.73
CA LYS A 183 -9.00 10.85 -4.80
C LYS A 183 -10.40 10.38 -4.46
N ASN A 184 -10.53 9.22 -3.83
CA ASN A 184 -11.82 8.54 -3.62
C ASN A 184 -12.31 8.64 -2.17
N GLY A 185 -11.50 9.19 -1.25
CA GLY A 185 -11.72 9.11 0.17
C GLY A 185 -11.41 7.72 0.75
N PHE A 186 -11.49 7.61 2.07
CA PHE A 186 -11.32 6.37 2.82
C PHE A 186 -12.53 6.19 3.74
N GLY A 187 -13.49 5.39 3.33
CA GLY A 187 -14.82 5.42 3.93
C GLY A 187 -15.51 6.77 3.66
N ALA A 188 -16.06 7.38 4.70
CA ALA A 188 -16.67 8.72 4.64
C ALA A 188 -15.63 9.87 4.71
N TYR A 189 -14.37 9.58 5.05
CA TYR A 189 -13.33 10.57 5.26
C TYR A 189 -12.88 11.24 3.96
N LYS A 190 -12.93 12.58 3.92
CA LYS A 190 -12.39 13.39 2.83
C LYS A 190 -10.96 13.85 3.17
N SER A 191 -10.01 13.55 2.30
CA SER A 191 -8.61 13.93 2.49
C SER A 191 -8.38 15.44 2.58
N ALA A 192 -7.44 15.83 3.42
CA ALA A 192 -6.93 17.20 3.50
C ALA A 192 -5.82 17.47 2.45
N VAL A 193 -5.34 16.46 1.75
CA VAL A 193 -4.40 16.56 0.63
C VAL A 193 -5.17 16.94 -0.64
N ASP A 194 -4.65 17.87 -1.44
CA ASP A 194 -5.31 18.35 -2.65
C ASP A 194 -4.77 17.71 -3.92
N VAL A 195 -3.47 17.42 -3.96
CA VAL A 195 -2.76 16.84 -5.12
C VAL A 195 -1.81 15.75 -4.65
N VAL A 196 -1.71 14.68 -5.42
CA VAL A 196 -0.73 13.61 -5.18
C VAL A 196 0.11 13.40 -6.43
N VAL A 197 1.42 13.58 -6.29
CA VAL A 197 2.43 13.33 -7.34
C VAL A 197 3.27 12.12 -6.97
N SER A 198 3.95 11.53 -7.95
CA SER A 198 4.81 10.39 -7.67
C SER A 198 6.18 10.80 -7.13
N THR A 199 6.74 10.01 -6.24
CA THR A 199 8.13 10.14 -5.79
C THR A 199 9.09 10.14 -6.98
N ALA A 200 8.85 9.31 -8.00
CA ALA A 200 9.70 9.21 -9.18
C ALA A 200 9.70 10.52 -10.01
N GLU A 201 8.51 11.14 -10.20
CA GLU A 201 8.41 12.42 -10.92
C GLU A 201 9.20 13.53 -10.21
N ILE A 202 8.98 13.65 -8.90
CA ILE A 202 9.69 14.65 -8.08
C ILE A 202 11.20 14.34 -8.01
N TYR A 203 11.60 13.07 -7.95
CA TYR A 203 13.01 12.69 -7.98
C TYR A 203 13.73 13.25 -9.20
N PHE A 204 13.19 13.05 -10.40
CA PHE A 204 13.80 13.57 -11.62
C PHE A 204 13.78 15.10 -11.68
N ALA A 205 12.70 15.74 -11.21
CA ALA A 205 12.63 17.20 -11.12
C ALA A 205 13.69 17.77 -10.15
N LEU A 206 13.86 17.13 -8.97
CA LEU A 206 14.85 17.53 -7.98
C LEU A 206 16.30 17.40 -8.49
N LEU A 207 16.62 16.38 -9.26
CA LEU A 207 17.96 16.23 -9.85
C LEU A 207 18.34 17.44 -10.72
N GLY A 208 17.36 18.12 -11.32
CA GLY A 208 17.58 19.31 -12.14
C GLY A 208 17.82 20.60 -11.35
N VAL A 209 17.43 20.67 -10.09
CA VAL A 209 17.45 21.92 -9.30
C VAL A 209 18.27 21.82 -8.01
N MET A 210 18.52 20.62 -7.49
CA MET A 210 19.33 20.42 -6.29
C MET A 210 20.78 20.88 -6.52
N LYS A 211 21.34 21.55 -5.54
CA LYS A 211 22.70 22.08 -5.55
C LYS A 211 23.55 21.49 -4.43
N PRO A 212 24.10 20.28 -4.61
CA PRO A 212 24.78 19.54 -3.54
C PRO A 212 26.08 20.21 -3.01
N HIS A 213 26.56 21.26 -3.69
CA HIS A 213 27.76 22.02 -3.29
C HIS A 213 27.46 23.35 -2.63
N GLU A 214 26.19 23.76 -2.52
CA GLU A 214 25.77 24.96 -1.79
C GLU A 214 25.25 24.53 -0.40
N THR A 215 25.46 25.36 0.60
CA THR A 215 24.89 25.13 1.95
C THR A 215 23.37 25.29 1.87
N PRO A 216 22.58 24.30 2.33
CA PRO A 216 21.14 24.41 2.38
C PRO A 216 20.67 25.59 3.22
N ARG A 217 19.58 26.22 2.80
CA ARG A 217 18.96 27.36 3.51
C ARG A 217 17.86 26.94 4.48
N HIS A 218 17.23 25.81 4.21
CA HIS A 218 16.10 25.28 4.96
C HIS A 218 16.52 23.97 5.61
N ALA A 219 16.36 23.91 6.93
CA ALA A 219 16.70 22.73 7.72
C ALA A 219 15.50 21.77 7.79
N CYS A 220 15.81 20.48 7.89
CA CYS A 220 14.87 19.42 8.21
C CYS A 220 14.24 19.64 9.60
N GLU A 221 12.91 19.59 9.66
CA GLU A 221 12.11 19.74 10.89
C GLU A 221 11.73 18.39 11.52
N SER A 222 12.17 17.27 10.93
CA SER A 222 11.87 15.93 11.43
C SER A 222 13.08 15.26 12.08
N GLY A 223 12.81 14.39 13.07
CA GLY A 223 13.82 13.59 13.75
C GLY A 223 13.94 12.18 13.20
N ALA A 224 14.87 11.42 13.79
CA ALA A 224 15.18 10.05 13.39
C ALA A 224 13.99 9.09 13.47
N ILE A 225 13.06 9.29 14.41
CA ILE A 225 11.83 8.51 14.57
C ILE A 225 10.93 8.70 13.33
N GLY A 226 10.68 9.95 12.94
CA GLY A 226 9.81 10.27 11.83
C GLY A 226 10.37 9.75 10.49
N VAL A 227 11.65 9.96 10.25
CA VAL A 227 12.34 9.49 9.04
C VAL A 227 12.37 7.95 8.98
N ALA A 228 12.42 7.26 10.12
CA ALA A 228 12.39 5.80 10.19
C ALA A 228 11.11 5.18 9.60
N TRP A 229 9.99 5.88 9.63
CA TRP A 229 8.71 5.42 9.05
C TRP A 229 8.75 5.12 7.55
N ALA A 230 9.79 5.58 6.86
CA ALA A 230 10.05 5.20 5.47
C ALA A 230 10.20 3.69 5.27
N SER A 231 10.67 2.99 6.29
CA SER A 231 11.08 1.58 6.25
C SER A 231 10.24 0.73 7.20
N SER A 232 10.00 -0.52 6.83
CA SER A 232 9.36 -1.51 7.69
C SER A 232 10.09 -1.65 9.03
N GLY A 233 9.33 -1.67 10.11
CA GLY A 233 9.80 -1.66 11.50
C GLY A 233 10.01 -0.25 12.07
N GLY A 234 9.90 0.81 11.25
CA GLY A 234 10.11 2.18 11.70
C GLY A 234 9.01 2.67 12.63
N GLU A 235 7.76 2.39 12.30
CA GLU A 235 6.62 2.70 13.16
C GLU A 235 6.67 1.91 14.46
N SER A 236 6.88 0.60 14.37
CA SER A 236 6.92 -0.30 15.53
C SER A 236 7.99 0.08 16.54
N THR A 237 9.21 0.41 16.08
CA THR A 237 10.30 0.82 16.97
C THR A 237 10.02 2.16 17.64
N ALA A 238 9.25 3.05 17.00
CA ALA A 238 8.87 4.35 17.56
C ALA A 238 7.85 4.25 18.71
N ILE A 239 7.22 3.09 18.90
CA ILE A 239 6.25 2.87 19.98
C ILE A 239 6.95 2.55 21.31
N PHE A 240 8.23 2.16 21.31
CA PHE A 240 9.01 1.76 22.49
C PHE A 240 8.36 0.60 23.27
N ASN A 241 7.75 -0.34 22.57
CA ASN A 241 7.17 -1.55 23.13
C ASN A 241 7.80 -2.76 22.42
N GLU A 242 8.28 -3.74 23.18
CA GLU A 242 8.93 -4.93 22.62
C GLU A 242 7.97 -5.98 22.07
N LYS A 243 6.66 -5.88 22.43
CA LYS A 243 5.61 -6.83 21.99
C LYS A 243 5.00 -6.41 20.67
N TYR A 244 5.82 -6.26 19.65
CA TYR A 244 5.35 -5.92 18.32
C TYR A 244 5.80 -6.92 17.24
N LEU A 245 5.11 -6.88 16.11
CA LEU A 245 5.49 -7.54 14.87
C LEU A 245 5.49 -6.51 13.76
N ALA A 246 6.54 -6.49 12.94
CA ALA A 246 6.59 -5.72 11.71
C ALA A 246 6.77 -6.69 10.53
N ALA A 247 5.88 -6.61 9.53
CA ALA A 247 5.98 -7.42 8.32
C ALA A 247 5.77 -6.56 7.07
N ASP A 248 6.50 -6.91 6.01
CA ASP A 248 6.42 -6.22 4.73
C ASP A 248 6.31 -7.19 3.55
N GLY A 249 5.82 -6.64 2.42
CA GLY A 249 5.47 -7.43 1.25
C GLY A 249 4.10 -8.09 1.39
N ILE A 250 3.22 -7.84 0.41
CA ILE A 250 1.79 -8.19 0.52
C ILE A 250 1.54 -9.69 0.76
N GLU A 251 2.39 -10.57 0.23
CA GLU A 251 2.27 -12.01 0.43
C GLU A 251 2.56 -12.39 1.89
N ASN A 252 3.57 -11.79 2.51
CA ASN A 252 3.88 -11.98 3.93
C ASN A 252 2.79 -11.38 4.82
N VAL A 253 2.30 -10.19 4.45
CA VAL A 253 1.18 -9.53 5.14
C VAL A 253 -0.05 -10.43 5.19
N VAL A 254 -0.41 -11.05 4.05
CA VAL A 254 -1.54 -12.01 4.01
C VAL A 254 -1.31 -13.17 4.96
N ARG A 255 -0.11 -13.79 4.94
CA ARG A 255 0.21 -14.92 5.83
C ARG A 255 0.15 -14.53 7.31
N VAL A 256 0.65 -13.35 7.66
CA VAL A 256 0.59 -12.83 9.04
C VAL A 256 -0.86 -12.61 9.46
N LEU A 257 -1.68 -11.98 8.61
CA LEU A 257 -3.09 -11.77 8.91
C LEU A 257 -3.85 -13.09 9.07
N ASP A 258 -3.60 -14.11 8.23
CA ASP A 258 -4.15 -15.46 8.37
C ASP A 258 -3.78 -16.08 9.75
N GLN A 259 -2.53 -15.93 10.22
CA GLN A 259 -2.11 -16.43 11.52
C GLN A 259 -2.78 -15.71 12.69
N ILE A 260 -2.94 -14.38 12.58
CA ILE A 260 -3.60 -13.58 13.62
C ILE A 260 -5.08 -13.95 13.71
N GLU A 261 -5.79 -14.05 12.57
CA GLU A 261 -7.21 -14.39 12.51
C GLU A 261 -7.49 -15.78 13.07
N ASN A 262 -6.57 -16.73 12.88
CA ASN A 262 -6.64 -18.08 13.43
C ASN A 262 -6.18 -18.18 14.90
N GLY A 263 -5.83 -17.06 15.54
CA GLY A 263 -5.44 -17.02 16.96
C GLY A 263 -4.05 -17.59 17.27
N ASN A 264 -3.21 -17.81 16.24
CA ASN A 264 -1.89 -18.43 16.40
C ASN A 264 -0.80 -17.44 16.87
N MET A 265 -1.09 -16.14 16.96
CA MET A 265 -0.14 -15.10 17.35
C MET A 265 -0.62 -14.37 18.61
N GLN A 266 -0.38 -14.99 19.76
CA GLN A 266 -0.72 -14.39 21.05
C GLN A 266 0.44 -13.57 21.63
N GLY A 267 0.12 -12.62 22.51
CA GLY A 267 1.10 -11.85 23.28
C GLY A 267 1.66 -10.64 22.53
N LEU A 268 1.17 -10.31 21.34
CA LEU A 268 1.51 -9.07 20.65
C LEU A 268 0.60 -7.92 21.09
N ASP A 269 1.19 -6.75 21.24
CA ASP A 269 0.47 -5.52 21.53
C ASP A 269 0.22 -4.69 20.26
N PHE A 270 1.19 -4.68 19.32
CA PHE A 270 1.14 -3.87 18.12
C PHE A 270 1.62 -4.63 16.87
N ILE A 271 1.04 -4.31 15.73
CA ILE A 271 1.40 -4.92 14.44
C ILE A 271 1.50 -3.83 13.37
N GLU A 272 2.70 -3.70 12.81
CA GLU A 272 2.98 -2.89 11.63
C GLU A 272 2.98 -3.77 10.38
N LEU A 273 2.13 -3.43 9.41
CA LEU A 273 2.03 -4.16 8.15
C LEU A 273 2.21 -3.21 6.96
N ASN A 274 3.18 -3.50 6.14
CA ASN A 274 3.49 -2.74 4.94
C ASN A 274 3.30 -3.59 3.69
N ALA A 275 2.46 -3.13 2.74
CA ALA A 275 2.20 -3.89 1.51
C ALA A 275 3.43 -3.99 0.59
N CYS A 276 4.37 -3.04 0.69
CA CYS A 276 5.55 -2.95 -0.15
C CYS A 276 6.78 -3.57 0.53
N PRO A 277 7.67 -4.28 -0.22
CA PRO A 277 8.90 -4.82 0.34
C PRO A 277 9.80 -3.71 0.92
N GLY A 278 10.28 -3.92 2.15
CA GLY A 278 11.12 -2.96 2.87
C GLY A 278 10.38 -1.77 3.47
N GLY A 279 9.04 -1.68 3.33
CA GLY A 279 8.22 -0.55 3.72
C GLY A 279 7.93 0.43 2.58
N CYS A 280 7.61 1.70 2.89
CA CYS A 280 7.26 2.70 1.88
C CYS A 280 8.39 3.00 0.88
N VAL A 281 9.65 2.77 1.23
CA VAL A 281 10.80 2.90 0.32
C VAL A 281 10.74 1.95 -0.87
N GLY A 282 9.99 0.85 -0.76
CA GLY A 282 9.78 -0.14 -1.84
C GLY A 282 8.48 0.05 -2.62
N GLY A 283 7.84 1.21 -2.51
CA GLY A 283 6.63 1.53 -3.26
C GLY A 283 6.89 1.57 -4.77
N VAL A 284 5.88 1.19 -5.57
CA VAL A 284 6.02 1.11 -7.05
C VAL A 284 6.12 2.46 -7.76
N MET A 285 5.98 3.56 -7.03
CA MET A 285 6.17 4.93 -7.51
C MET A 285 7.50 5.53 -7.04
N THR A 286 8.43 4.71 -6.52
CA THR A 286 9.81 5.06 -6.17
C THR A 286 10.77 4.71 -7.31
N VAL A 287 12.04 5.12 -7.19
CA VAL A 287 13.07 4.92 -8.21
C VAL A 287 14.09 3.88 -7.78
N GLU A 288 14.53 3.95 -6.51
CA GLU A 288 15.64 3.18 -6.02
C GLU A 288 15.20 1.77 -5.53
N ASN A 289 16.15 0.86 -5.53
CA ASN A 289 15.95 -0.45 -4.92
C ASN A 289 15.62 -0.31 -3.41
N PRO A 290 14.58 -0.99 -2.89
CA PRO A 290 14.12 -0.82 -1.51
C PRO A 290 15.19 -1.09 -0.46
N PHE A 291 16.09 -2.05 -0.68
CA PHE A 291 17.16 -2.37 0.27
C PHE A 291 18.23 -1.28 0.29
N ILE A 292 18.57 -0.70 -0.87
CA ILE A 292 19.49 0.43 -0.98
C ILE A 292 18.86 1.67 -0.33
N ALA A 293 17.62 1.98 -0.67
CA ALA A 293 16.88 3.11 -0.08
C ALA A 293 16.78 2.99 1.45
N LYS A 294 16.50 1.79 1.97
CA LYS A 294 16.49 1.51 3.42
C LYS A 294 17.85 1.75 4.08
N ALA A 295 18.94 1.36 3.42
CA ALA A 295 20.30 1.60 3.92
C ALA A 295 20.62 3.10 3.98
N ARG A 296 20.22 3.86 2.93
CA ARG A 296 20.38 5.33 2.88
C ARG A 296 19.58 6.02 3.99
N ILE A 297 18.30 5.66 4.18
CA ILE A 297 17.47 6.17 5.29
C ILE A 297 18.17 5.93 6.64
N ARG A 298 18.75 4.74 6.85
CA ARG A 298 19.50 4.45 8.09
C ARG A 298 20.71 5.36 8.27
N SER A 299 21.41 5.68 7.17
CA SER A 299 22.56 6.59 7.20
C SER A 299 22.12 8.03 7.50
N LEU A 300 21.13 8.55 6.76
CA LEU A 300 20.65 9.93 6.91
C LEU A 300 20.14 10.22 8.33
N ARG A 301 19.33 9.30 8.90
CA ARG A 301 18.78 9.52 10.24
C ARG A 301 19.80 9.45 11.38
N ARG A 302 21.04 8.99 11.12
CA ARG A 302 22.06 8.79 12.15
C ARG A 302 22.44 10.08 12.88
N TYR A 303 22.37 11.20 12.17
CA TYR A 303 22.77 12.50 12.68
C TYR A 303 21.58 13.38 13.08
N LEU A 304 20.35 12.90 12.87
CA LEU A 304 19.16 13.63 13.27
C LEU A 304 18.91 13.48 14.78
N PRO A 305 18.30 14.48 15.42
CA PRO A 305 17.72 14.34 16.76
C PRO A 305 16.77 13.14 16.80
N ILE A 306 16.59 12.53 17.96
CA ILE A 306 15.68 11.37 18.10
C ILE A 306 14.27 11.73 17.65
N SER A 307 13.75 12.85 18.14
CA SER A 307 12.47 13.45 17.75
C SER A 307 12.53 14.97 17.90
N GLN A 308 11.89 15.68 17.00
CA GLN A 308 11.75 17.15 17.05
C GLN A 308 10.29 17.56 17.29
N ASN A 309 9.36 16.63 17.08
CA ASN A 309 7.93 16.90 17.17
C ASN A 309 7.29 16.01 18.23
N ALA A 310 6.58 16.65 19.16
CA ALA A 310 5.87 16.00 20.24
C ALA A 310 4.51 16.67 20.45
N PRO A 311 3.54 15.98 21.06
CA PRO A 311 2.31 16.59 21.54
C PRO A 311 2.59 17.82 22.40
N GLN A 312 1.66 18.76 22.44
CA GLN A 312 1.83 19.97 23.26
C GLN A 312 1.93 19.58 24.73
N LYS A 313 2.68 20.39 25.49
CA LYS A 313 2.87 20.14 26.92
C LYS A 313 1.52 20.18 27.65
N GLY A 314 1.17 19.07 28.31
CA GLY A 314 -0.13 18.90 28.99
C GLY A 314 -1.23 18.28 28.09
N GLU A 315 -0.91 17.94 26.85
CA GLU A 315 -1.79 17.16 25.97
C GLU A 315 -1.59 15.66 26.24
N ASP A 316 -2.50 15.08 27.01
CA ASP A 316 -2.50 13.67 27.42
C ASP A 316 -3.57 12.83 26.71
N TYR A 317 -4.12 13.37 25.63
CA TYR A 317 -5.13 12.72 24.78
C TYR A 317 -4.82 12.91 23.30
N VAL A 318 -5.34 12.02 22.47
CA VAL A 318 -5.25 12.15 21.01
C VAL A 318 -6.33 13.12 20.53
N PRO A 319 -6.00 14.16 19.75
CA PRO A 319 -7.00 15.07 19.20
C PRO A 319 -8.08 14.32 18.39
N ALA A 320 -9.34 14.66 18.63
CA ALA A 320 -10.47 13.94 17.99
C ALA A 320 -10.41 13.98 16.46
N ASP A 321 -9.91 15.07 15.88
CA ASP A 321 -9.77 15.22 14.43
C ASP A 321 -8.58 14.45 13.81
N TYR A 322 -7.83 13.70 14.63
CA TYR A 322 -6.81 12.76 14.16
C TYR A 322 -7.33 11.32 14.03
N PHE A 323 -8.57 11.11 14.38
CA PHE A 323 -9.26 9.84 14.13
C PHE A 323 -10.09 9.88 12.85
N PHE A 324 -10.32 8.69 12.29
CA PHE A 324 -11.37 8.52 11.28
C PHE A 324 -12.74 8.67 11.93
N ASP A 325 -13.65 9.37 11.26
CA ASP A 325 -15.06 9.44 11.69
C ASP A 325 -15.70 8.05 11.66
N GLU A 326 -15.41 7.29 10.59
CA GLU A 326 -15.83 5.91 10.42
C GLU A 326 -14.74 5.09 9.74
N MET A 327 -14.48 3.90 10.26
CA MET A 327 -13.59 2.93 9.61
C MET A 327 -14.28 2.32 8.38
N PRO A 328 -13.50 1.98 7.32
CA PRO A 328 -14.07 1.37 6.12
C PRO A 328 -14.95 0.16 6.44
N SER A 329 -16.12 0.12 5.85
CA SER A 329 -17.05 -0.99 5.99
C SER A 329 -16.49 -2.27 5.37
N TYR A 330 -17.02 -3.42 5.82
CA TYR A 330 -16.69 -4.70 5.20
C TYR A 330 -17.19 -4.73 3.74
N THR A 331 -16.27 -5.01 2.84
CA THR A 331 -16.58 -5.15 1.41
C THR A 331 -16.06 -6.53 0.97
N PRO A 332 -16.94 -7.53 0.85
CA PRO A 332 -16.50 -8.89 0.52
C PRO A 332 -15.84 -8.96 -0.86
N MET A 333 -14.78 -9.74 -0.98
CA MET A 333 -14.09 -9.96 -2.27
C MET A 333 -15.03 -10.58 -3.33
N THR A 334 -15.89 -11.50 -2.90
CA THR A 334 -16.81 -12.21 -3.78
C THR A 334 -18.24 -11.98 -3.32
N ARG A 335 -18.99 -11.22 -4.10
CA ARG A 335 -20.43 -11.08 -3.98
C ARG A 335 -21.04 -11.60 -5.26
N LEU A 336 -21.58 -12.82 -5.23
CA LEU A 336 -22.10 -13.49 -6.42
C LEU A 336 -23.47 -12.95 -6.84
N SER A 337 -24.34 -12.65 -5.87
CA SER A 337 -25.66 -12.04 -6.07
C SER A 337 -26.03 -11.17 -4.86
N GLU A 338 -27.00 -10.29 -5.01
CA GLU A 338 -27.63 -9.56 -3.92
C GLU A 338 -28.64 -10.42 -3.15
N ASN A 339 -29.22 -11.41 -3.83
CA ASN A 339 -30.12 -12.37 -3.22
C ASN A 339 -29.32 -13.50 -2.57
N LEU A 340 -29.57 -13.75 -1.27
CA LEU A 340 -28.85 -14.76 -0.50
C LEU A 340 -29.05 -16.17 -1.08
N GLY A 341 -30.27 -16.56 -1.44
CA GLY A 341 -30.57 -17.89 -2.00
C GLY A 341 -29.89 -18.13 -3.34
N GLU A 342 -29.86 -17.11 -4.20
CA GLU A 342 -29.14 -17.16 -5.47
C GLU A 342 -27.63 -17.21 -5.24
N SER A 343 -27.11 -16.39 -4.32
CA SER A 343 -25.69 -16.39 -3.96
C SER A 343 -25.23 -17.77 -3.47
N MET A 344 -26.04 -18.46 -2.65
CA MET A 344 -25.76 -19.83 -2.19
C MET A 344 -25.73 -20.84 -3.35
N ARG A 345 -26.68 -20.76 -4.29
CA ARG A 345 -26.71 -21.64 -5.49
C ARG A 345 -25.46 -21.41 -6.37
N LEU A 346 -25.13 -20.15 -6.62
CA LEU A 346 -23.95 -19.78 -7.42
C LEU A 346 -22.66 -20.23 -6.72
N MET A 347 -22.61 -20.15 -5.36
CA MET A 347 -21.47 -20.64 -4.59
C MET A 347 -21.33 -22.16 -4.72
N ALA A 348 -22.42 -22.92 -4.59
CA ALA A 348 -22.40 -24.36 -4.77
C ALA A 348 -21.92 -24.76 -6.17
N HIS A 349 -22.44 -24.11 -7.21
CA HIS A 349 -21.99 -24.31 -8.60
C HIS A 349 -20.51 -23.93 -8.79
N MET A 350 -20.06 -22.84 -8.16
CA MET A 350 -18.64 -22.44 -8.20
C MET A 350 -17.72 -23.49 -7.58
N GLU A 351 -18.14 -24.12 -6.46
CA GLU A 351 -17.39 -25.21 -5.84
C GLU A 351 -17.37 -26.49 -6.68
N GLU A 352 -18.45 -26.78 -7.44
CA GLU A 352 -18.47 -27.89 -8.42
C GLU A 352 -17.48 -27.64 -9.55
N VAL A 353 -17.54 -26.44 -10.16
CA VAL A 353 -16.63 -26.02 -11.21
C VAL A 353 -15.18 -26.07 -10.69
N HIS A 354 -14.92 -25.54 -9.49
CA HIS A 354 -13.58 -25.52 -8.91
C HIS A 354 -13.01 -26.93 -8.71
N ARG A 355 -13.83 -27.89 -8.22
CA ARG A 355 -13.43 -29.29 -8.08
C ARG A 355 -13.12 -29.99 -9.39
N ALA A 356 -13.76 -29.58 -10.49
CA ALA A 356 -13.47 -30.10 -11.84
C ALA A 356 -12.20 -29.54 -12.47
N LEU A 357 -11.64 -28.46 -11.91
CA LEU A 357 -10.42 -27.82 -12.39
C LEU A 357 -9.17 -28.50 -11.81
N PRO A 358 -7.99 -28.34 -12.47
CA PRO A 358 -6.73 -28.99 -12.02
C PRO A 358 -6.19 -28.52 -10.66
N GLY A 359 -6.65 -27.40 -10.13
CA GLY A 359 -6.23 -26.87 -8.81
C GLY A 359 -4.79 -26.33 -8.73
N ILE A 360 -4.09 -26.19 -9.87
CA ILE A 360 -2.66 -25.80 -9.92
C ILE A 360 -2.42 -24.28 -9.99
N ASP A 361 -3.46 -23.47 -10.05
CA ASP A 361 -3.43 -22.01 -10.09
C ASP A 361 -2.42 -21.43 -11.11
N CYS A 362 -2.27 -22.08 -12.27
CA CYS A 362 -1.24 -21.74 -13.25
C CYS A 362 -1.44 -20.37 -13.94
N GLY A 363 -2.66 -19.83 -13.93
CA GLY A 363 -3.00 -18.54 -14.54
C GLY A 363 -3.06 -18.52 -16.07
N ALA A 364 -2.90 -19.66 -16.75
CA ALA A 364 -2.88 -19.75 -18.22
C ALA A 364 -4.23 -19.37 -18.86
N CYS A 365 -5.35 -19.56 -18.15
CA CYS A 365 -6.70 -19.11 -18.58
C CYS A 365 -6.91 -17.60 -18.36
N GLY A 366 -5.92 -16.88 -17.82
CA GLY A 366 -6.00 -15.45 -17.54
C GLY A 366 -6.63 -15.09 -16.19
N ALA A 367 -7.13 -16.06 -15.40
CA ALA A 367 -7.53 -15.86 -14.02
C ALA A 367 -6.33 -16.05 -13.05
N PRO A 368 -6.31 -15.41 -11.89
CA PRO A 368 -5.21 -15.54 -10.93
C PRO A 368 -5.14 -16.91 -10.24
N SER A 369 -6.28 -17.57 -10.03
CA SER A 369 -6.42 -18.87 -9.40
C SER A 369 -7.50 -19.70 -10.09
N CYS A 370 -7.52 -21.02 -9.84
CA CYS A 370 -8.59 -21.89 -10.33
C CYS A 370 -9.93 -21.53 -9.70
N ARG A 371 -9.94 -21.09 -8.44
CA ARG A 371 -11.15 -20.58 -7.78
C ARG A 371 -11.68 -19.31 -8.45
N ALA A 372 -10.81 -18.36 -8.77
CA ALA A 372 -11.19 -17.15 -9.49
C ALA A 372 -11.69 -17.44 -10.91
N PHE A 373 -11.14 -18.47 -11.57
CA PHE A 373 -11.64 -18.95 -12.85
C PHE A 373 -13.02 -19.59 -12.73
N ALA A 374 -13.26 -20.40 -11.69
CA ALA A 374 -14.57 -20.98 -11.42
C ALA A 374 -15.63 -19.90 -11.18
N GLU A 375 -15.28 -18.81 -10.49
CA GLU A 375 -16.14 -17.65 -10.35
C GLU A 375 -16.48 -17.01 -11.70
N ASP A 376 -15.47 -16.81 -12.57
CA ASP A 376 -15.68 -16.26 -13.90
C ASP A 376 -16.63 -17.15 -14.76
N VAL A 377 -16.51 -18.48 -14.65
CA VAL A 377 -17.40 -19.42 -15.32
C VAL A 377 -18.84 -19.28 -14.82
N VAL A 378 -19.04 -19.25 -13.52
CA VAL A 378 -20.38 -19.14 -12.92
C VAL A 378 -21.03 -17.80 -13.22
N ARG A 379 -20.23 -16.74 -13.40
CA ARG A 379 -20.71 -15.43 -13.86
C ARG A 379 -20.93 -15.34 -15.36
N GLY A 380 -20.67 -16.40 -16.13
CA GLY A 380 -20.77 -16.40 -17.59
C GLY A 380 -19.68 -15.57 -18.29
N GLN A 381 -18.58 -15.25 -17.58
CA GLN A 381 -17.45 -14.47 -18.11
C GLN A 381 -16.34 -15.33 -18.70
N ALA A 382 -16.40 -16.64 -18.49
CA ALA A 382 -15.50 -17.65 -19.07
C ALA A 382 -16.24 -18.97 -19.26
N GLN A 383 -15.64 -19.88 -20.05
CA GLN A 383 -16.14 -21.21 -20.27
C GLN A 383 -15.13 -22.24 -19.75
N LEU A 384 -15.59 -23.44 -19.36
CA LEU A 384 -14.69 -24.49 -18.83
C LEU A 384 -13.57 -24.86 -19.80
N TYR A 385 -13.82 -24.81 -21.12
CA TYR A 385 -12.82 -25.09 -22.15
C TYR A 385 -11.74 -24.00 -22.28
N ASP A 386 -11.91 -22.83 -21.64
CA ASP A 386 -10.84 -21.80 -21.55
C ASP A 386 -9.73 -22.22 -20.59
N CYS A 387 -9.95 -23.26 -19.77
CA CYS A 387 -8.87 -23.86 -18.98
C CYS A 387 -7.94 -24.66 -19.90
N VAL A 388 -6.78 -24.10 -20.19
CA VAL A 388 -5.78 -24.69 -21.12
C VAL A 388 -5.36 -26.10 -20.68
N VAL A 389 -5.23 -26.32 -19.37
CA VAL A 389 -4.82 -27.64 -18.81
C VAL A 389 -5.93 -28.68 -19.01
N SER A 390 -7.18 -28.35 -18.68
CA SER A 390 -8.33 -29.22 -18.89
C SER A 390 -8.55 -29.49 -20.39
N MET A 391 -8.47 -28.47 -21.22
CA MET A 391 -8.60 -28.59 -22.69
C MET A 391 -7.52 -29.55 -23.24
N ARG A 392 -6.25 -29.40 -22.84
CA ARG A 392 -5.17 -30.31 -23.27
C ARG A 392 -5.41 -31.75 -22.84
N LYS A 393 -5.95 -31.96 -21.63
CA LYS A 393 -6.34 -33.31 -21.17
C LYS A 393 -7.44 -33.89 -22.08
N THR A 394 -8.51 -33.15 -22.31
CA THR A 394 -9.63 -33.56 -23.17
C THR A 394 -9.15 -33.91 -24.59
N ILE A 395 -8.31 -33.07 -25.22
CA ILE A 395 -7.71 -33.32 -26.52
C ILE A 395 -6.89 -34.61 -26.52
N ARG A 396 -6.09 -34.86 -25.49
CA ARG A 396 -5.30 -36.08 -25.38
C ARG A 396 -6.17 -37.31 -25.24
N ASP A 397 -7.23 -37.24 -24.44
CA ASP A 397 -8.17 -38.34 -24.23
C ASP A 397 -8.88 -38.68 -25.55
N TYR A 398 -9.31 -37.68 -26.31
CA TYR A 398 -9.90 -37.87 -27.67
C TYR A 398 -8.88 -38.45 -28.65
N ALA A 399 -7.64 -37.95 -28.67
CA ALA A 399 -6.61 -38.45 -29.58
C ALA A 399 -6.26 -39.92 -29.26
N SER A 400 -6.27 -40.30 -28.00
CA SER A 400 -6.07 -41.70 -27.57
C SER A 400 -7.21 -42.60 -28.01
N GLN A 401 -8.47 -42.15 -27.91
CA GLN A 401 -9.65 -42.90 -28.37
C GLN A 401 -9.70 -43.07 -29.90
N MET A 402 -9.15 -42.12 -30.61
CA MET A 402 -9.08 -42.17 -32.09
C MET A 402 -7.83 -42.87 -32.59
N HIS A 403 -7.00 -43.49 -31.76
CA HIS A 403 -5.72 -44.12 -32.12
C HIS A 403 -4.75 -43.19 -32.89
N LEU A 404 -4.86 -41.85 -32.66
CA LEU A 404 -4.03 -40.84 -33.31
C LEU A 404 -2.75 -40.54 -32.58
N THR A 405 -2.51 -41.14 -31.40
CA THR A 405 -1.24 -41.01 -30.65
C THR A 405 -0.22 -42.00 -31.17
N PRO A 406 1.00 -41.57 -31.57
CA PRO A 406 2.09 -42.48 -31.83
C PRO A 406 2.36 -43.29 -30.55
N GLN A 407 2.49 -44.59 -30.66
CA GLN A 407 2.98 -45.45 -29.56
C GLN A 407 4.46 -45.16 -29.31
N ASN A 408 4.76 -44.09 -28.58
CA ASN A 408 6.02 -43.85 -27.94
C ASN A 408 5.85 -43.98 -26.43
N GLU A 409 5.63 -45.21 -26.00
CA GLU A 409 6.00 -45.67 -24.68
C GLU A 409 7.51 -45.85 -24.69
N ALA A 410 8.28 -44.86 -24.23
CA ALA A 410 9.60 -45.11 -23.66
C ALA A 410 10.01 -43.94 -22.77
N ALA A 411 10.34 -44.34 -21.56
CA ALA A 411 11.15 -43.64 -20.56
C ALA A 411 10.44 -42.65 -19.62
N ASP A 412 9.58 -43.19 -18.76
CA ASP A 412 9.62 -42.75 -17.35
C ASP A 412 10.84 -43.50 -16.71
N THR A 413 12.01 -42.92 -16.84
CA THR A 413 13.14 -43.33 -16.05
C THR A 413 12.98 -42.77 -14.66
N GLU A 414 12.77 -43.68 -13.72
CA GLU A 414 12.93 -43.48 -12.29
C GLU A 414 14.19 -42.65 -12.01
N VAL A 415 13.98 -41.45 -11.46
CA VAL A 415 15.04 -40.77 -10.75
C VAL A 415 15.02 -41.32 -9.33
N ASN A 416 15.83 -42.37 -9.12
CA ASN A 416 16.16 -42.88 -7.82
C ASN A 416 16.96 -41.84 -7.04
N ASP A 417 16.56 -41.65 -5.81
CA ASP A 417 17.29 -40.97 -4.75
C ASP A 417 18.71 -41.53 -4.56
N SER A 418 19.68 -40.66 -4.50
CA SER A 418 20.90 -40.83 -3.71
C SER A 418 21.47 -39.46 -3.34
#